data_0bfba8e4857e354147797a03cce49b80
#
_entry.id   0bfba8e4857e354147797a03cce49b80
#
_cell.length_a   1.000
_cell.length_b   1.000
_cell.length_c   1.000
_cell.angle_alpha   90.00
_cell.angle_beta   90.00
_cell.angle_gamma   90.00
#
_symmetry.space_group_name_H-M   'P 1'
#
loop_
_entity.id
_entity.type
_entity.pdbx_description
1 polymer ?
#
loop_
_entity_poly.entity_id
_entity_poly.type
_entity_poly.pdbx_seq_one_letter_code
_entity_poly.pdbx_strand_id
1 'polypeptide(L)'
;DMHGPVIMTILLVAMNIWMYMVDRKAGLMMSVFVIIYMVIVGVLYFYNRSLILADMIQFSTQYKGIQNTLLKELAIPYAILMADGRILWKNDSFEELFVDQKWEKYMNKLIPELNRGVFPKQNMEQVELQVQYKERDYEVTLRKVSMEGFSEKEEVLQIPKEQEYFIAVYMTDVTELNEYIKENEDQRMIAGLIYIDNFDEVMESVEEVRQSLLIALIDRKINKYIGDVDGIVKKLEKDKYFIVIRKESYKKFEADKFSLLEEVKQVNIGNARSATLSIGLGLNTATYAQSYNYARIAIDLALARGGDQAVIKDCNGITYFGGKKEMTSKNTRVKARVKAEALREFIVAKDQVIVMGHKIADADCLGACMGIYRAAKELKKKAHIVMNSVPSSVRPLYDEIVDSTAYE
;
A
#
# COMPACT_ATOMS: atom_id res chain seq x y z
N ASP A 1 55.85 24.07 4.85
CA ASP A 1 56.71 23.03 5.44
C ASP A 1 57.81 23.66 6.26
N MET A 2 57.61 23.63 7.58
CA MET A 2 58.58 24.20 8.55
C MET A 2 59.75 23.29 8.91
N HIS A 3 59.78 22.07 8.36
CA HIS A 3 60.83 21.12 8.68
C HIS A 3 62.17 21.46 7.95
N GLY A 4 62.15 22.08 6.78
CA GLY A 4 63.30 22.45 6.01
C GLY A 4 64.27 23.41 6.73
N PRO A 5 63.81 24.62 7.15
CA PRO A 5 64.62 25.59 7.90
C PRO A 5 65.18 25.04 9.25
N VAL A 6 64.41 24.22 9.94
CA VAL A 6 64.84 23.60 11.23
C VAL A 6 65.96 22.59 10.99
N ILE A 7 65.83 21.74 9.99
CA ILE A 7 66.87 20.76 9.62
C ILE A 7 68.15 21.44 9.18
N MET A 8 68.02 22.49 8.31
CA MET A 8 69.16 23.30 7.88
C MET A 8 69.86 23.98 9.07
N THR A 9 69.10 24.54 10.04
CA THR A 9 69.69 25.15 11.22
C THR A 9 70.50 24.16 12.03
N ILE A 10 69.98 22.93 12.25
CA ILE A 10 70.69 21.86 12.97
C ILE A 10 71.99 21.48 12.25
N LEU A 11 71.92 21.34 10.92
CA LEU A 11 73.07 20.97 10.08
C LEU A 11 74.14 22.05 10.07
N LEU A 12 73.77 23.36 9.99
CA LEU A 12 74.67 24.48 10.08
C LEU A 12 75.36 24.61 11.42
N VAL A 13 74.61 24.36 12.53
CA VAL A 13 75.19 24.33 13.90
C VAL A 13 76.16 23.22 14.06
N ALA A 14 75.85 22.00 13.57
CA ALA A 14 76.75 20.84 13.62
C ALA A 14 78.05 21.12 12.84
N MET A 15 77.90 21.70 11.63
CA MET A 15 79.03 22.10 10.78
C MET A 15 79.91 23.18 11.44
N ASN A 16 79.32 24.12 12.12
CA ASN A 16 80.04 25.17 12.89
C ASN A 16 80.85 24.57 14.04
N ILE A 17 80.29 23.62 14.79
CA ILE A 17 81.01 22.89 15.85
C ILE A 17 82.21 22.16 15.30
N TRP A 18 82.05 21.47 14.13
CA TRP A 18 83.15 20.76 13.51
C TRP A 18 84.26 21.71 13.04
N MET A 19 83.89 22.90 12.50
CA MET A 19 84.86 23.88 12.03
C MET A 19 85.72 24.44 13.19
N TYR A 20 85.20 24.55 14.41
CA TYR A 20 85.97 24.92 15.60
C TYR A 20 87.02 23.89 15.99
N MET A 21 86.85 22.62 15.61
CA MET A 21 87.78 21.54 15.86
C MET A 21 88.98 21.59 14.87
N VAL A 22 88.80 22.20 13.70
CA VAL A 22 89.81 22.28 12.64
C VAL A 22 90.63 23.56 12.76
N ASP A 23 90.00 24.75 12.84
CA ASP A 23 90.64 26.05 13.00
C ASP A 23 89.70 27.02 13.75
N ARG A 24 90.21 27.56 14.83
CA ARG A 24 89.50 28.47 15.74
C ARG A 24 89.09 29.78 15.09
N LYS A 25 89.92 30.32 14.15
CA LYS A 25 89.58 31.56 13.41
C LYS A 25 88.51 31.36 12.38
N ALA A 26 88.52 30.23 11.67
CA ALA A 26 87.47 29.82 10.70
C ALA A 26 86.13 29.51 11.41
N GLY A 27 86.18 28.86 12.59
CA GLY A 27 85.00 28.62 13.42
C GLY A 27 84.30 29.89 13.87
N LEU A 28 85.08 30.91 14.24
CA LEU A 28 84.52 32.19 14.67
C LEU A 28 83.85 32.97 13.51
N MET A 29 84.42 32.91 12.33
CA MET A 29 83.85 33.47 11.11
C MET A 29 82.55 32.77 10.75
N MET A 30 82.48 31.41 10.82
CA MET A 30 81.31 30.62 10.56
C MET A 30 80.16 30.89 11.56
N SER A 31 80.52 31.15 12.85
CA SER A 31 79.53 31.51 13.88
C SER A 31 78.76 32.77 13.53
N VAL A 32 79.43 33.77 12.97
CA VAL A 32 78.75 35.01 12.52
C VAL A 32 77.71 34.75 11.41
N PHE A 33 78.06 33.86 10.43
CA PHE A 33 77.12 33.46 9.40
C PHE A 33 75.93 32.68 9.97
N VAL A 34 76.14 31.78 10.90
CA VAL A 34 75.06 31.00 11.54
C VAL A 34 74.14 31.89 12.32
N ILE A 35 74.65 32.91 13.04
CA ILE A 35 73.84 33.88 13.75
C ILE A 35 72.99 34.74 12.74
N ILE A 36 73.60 35.25 11.69
CA ILE A 36 72.87 35.99 10.65
C ILE A 36 71.74 35.12 10.06
N TYR A 37 72.08 33.85 9.72
CA TYR A 37 71.08 32.91 9.20
C TYR A 37 69.93 32.70 10.19
N MET A 38 70.20 32.48 11.50
CA MET A 38 69.18 32.31 12.52
C MET A 38 68.27 33.57 12.67
N VAL A 39 68.87 34.76 12.59
CA VAL A 39 68.12 36.01 12.63
C VAL A 39 67.19 36.11 11.40
N ILE A 40 67.69 35.81 10.20
CA ILE A 40 66.89 35.86 8.97
C ILE A 40 65.74 34.83 9.06
N VAL A 41 66.02 33.60 9.47
CA VAL A 41 64.99 32.54 9.63
C VAL A 41 63.98 32.92 10.69
N GLY A 42 64.40 33.50 11.79
CA GLY A 42 63.52 34.00 12.84
C GLY A 42 62.58 35.10 12.37
N VAL A 43 63.13 36.11 11.66
CA VAL A 43 62.32 37.19 11.07
C VAL A 43 61.32 36.66 10.04
N LEU A 44 61.74 35.79 9.14
CA LEU A 44 60.84 35.15 8.14
C LEU A 44 59.78 34.27 8.85
N TYR A 45 60.10 33.58 9.91
CA TYR A 45 59.15 32.81 10.69
C TYR A 45 58.06 33.66 11.31
N PHE A 46 58.46 34.76 12.03
CA PHE A 46 57.49 35.66 12.62
C PHE A 46 56.66 36.40 11.60
N TYR A 47 57.22 36.78 10.46
CA TYR A 47 56.49 37.43 9.38
C TYR A 47 55.48 36.50 8.72
N ASN A 48 55.90 35.28 8.33
CA ASN A 48 54.98 34.29 7.72
C ASN A 48 53.93 33.76 8.68
N ARG A 49 54.24 33.65 9.97
CA ARG A 49 53.27 33.20 11.00
C ARG A 49 52.07 34.13 11.10
N SER A 50 52.29 35.45 11.05
CA SER A 50 51.17 36.41 11.10
C SER A 50 50.30 36.35 9.87
N LEU A 51 50.89 36.15 8.68
CA LEU A 51 50.16 35.98 7.40
C LEU A 51 49.34 34.68 7.38
N ILE A 52 49.93 33.56 7.76
CA ILE A 52 49.23 32.26 7.78
C ILE A 52 48.09 32.30 8.81
N LEU A 53 48.28 32.90 9.99
CA LEU A 53 47.20 33.04 10.98
C LEU A 53 46.06 33.96 10.44
N ALA A 54 46.42 35.07 9.78
CA ALA A 54 45.42 35.96 9.17
C ALA A 54 44.60 35.25 8.07
N ASP A 55 45.27 34.50 7.18
CA ASP A 55 44.62 33.70 6.14
C ASP A 55 43.72 32.58 6.71
N MET A 56 44.18 31.89 7.76
CA MET A 56 43.38 30.88 8.44
C MET A 56 42.14 31.45 9.15
N ILE A 57 42.29 32.60 9.80
CA ILE A 57 41.18 33.33 10.44
C ILE A 57 40.19 33.81 9.37
N GLN A 58 40.68 34.38 8.29
CA GLN A 58 39.85 34.85 7.16
C GLN A 58 39.10 33.66 6.50
N PHE A 59 39.81 32.55 6.23
CA PHE A 59 39.21 31.33 5.69
C PHE A 59 38.13 30.76 6.62
N SER A 60 38.43 30.66 7.93
CA SER A 60 37.48 30.16 8.92
C SER A 60 36.23 31.04 9.00
N THR A 61 36.40 32.38 8.94
CA THR A 61 35.28 33.34 9.01
C THR A 61 34.44 33.29 7.72
N GLN A 62 35.10 33.21 6.55
CA GLN A 62 34.39 33.06 5.28
C GLN A 62 33.66 31.75 5.18
N TYR A 63 34.28 30.63 5.61
CA TYR A 63 33.66 29.29 5.62
C TYR A 63 32.43 29.27 6.52
N LYS A 64 32.50 29.82 7.74
CA LYS A 64 31.38 29.97 8.66
C LYS A 64 30.26 30.83 8.06
N GLY A 65 30.63 31.92 7.37
CA GLY A 65 29.69 32.78 6.66
C GLY A 65 28.93 32.01 5.55
N ILE A 66 29.68 31.29 4.71
CA ILE A 66 29.08 30.49 3.62
C ILE A 66 28.15 29.42 4.19
N GLN A 67 28.56 28.68 5.22
CA GLN A 67 27.70 27.66 5.85
C GLN A 67 26.42 28.27 6.42
N ASN A 68 26.50 29.39 7.12
CA ASN A 68 25.33 30.07 7.65
C ASN A 68 24.36 30.53 6.55
N THR A 69 24.91 31.11 5.48
CA THR A 69 24.10 31.57 4.33
C THR A 69 23.41 30.36 3.65
N LEU A 70 24.14 29.29 3.37
CA LEU A 70 23.57 28.09 2.75
C LEU A 70 22.47 27.46 3.61
N LEU A 71 22.65 27.35 4.92
CA LEU A 71 21.62 26.82 5.83
C LEU A 71 20.41 27.76 5.91
N LYS A 72 20.65 29.08 5.87
CA LYS A 72 19.59 30.09 5.95
C LYS A 72 18.73 30.12 4.70
N GLU A 73 19.37 30.04 3.51
CA GLU A 73 18.71 30.05 2.21
C GLU A 73 18.21 28.68 1.73
N LEU A 74 18.34 27.63 2.56
CA LEU A 74 17.82 26.31 2.22
C LEU A 74 16.31 26.37 1.95
N ALA A 75 15.88 25.87 0.79
CA ALA A 75 14.48 25.92 0.36
C ALA A 75 13.53 25.04 1.21
N ILE A 76 14.09 24.12 2.00
CA ILE A 76 13.30 23.25 2.88
C ILE A 76 13.16 23.96 4.23
N PRO A 77 11.94 24.13 4.79
CA PRO A 77 11.74 24.63 6.14
C PRO A 77 12.51 23.79 7.15
N TYR A 78 13.43 24.43 7.84
CA TYR A 78 14.36 23.79 8.77
C TYR A 78 14.44 24.56 10.08
N ALA A 79 14.37 23.85 11.20
CA ALA A 79 14.53 24.43 12.52
C ALA A 79 15.34 23.53 13.45
N ILE A 80 15.96 24.12 14.46
CA ILE A 80 16.64 23.40 15.54
C ILE A 80 15.90 23.70 16.84
N LEU A 81 15.48 22.63 17.52
CA LEU A 81 14.77 22.69 18.80
C LEU A 81 15.63 22.20 19.94
N MET A 82 15.33 22.71 21.12
CA MET A 82 15.73 22.07 22.38
C MET A 82 14.87 20.83 22.68
N ALA A 83 15.32 19.99 23.58
CA ALA A 83 14.58 18.80 24.05
C ALA A 83 13.20 19.15 24.68
N ASP A 84 13.01 20.39 25.12
CA ASP A 84 11.75 20.90 25.63
C ASP A 84 10.79 21.40 24.54
N GLY A 85 11.21 21.39 23.25
CA GLY A 85 10.44 21.86 22.10
C GLY A 85 10.56 23.35 21.82
N ARG A 86 11.46 24.06 22.50
CA ARG A 86 11.75 25.47 22.25
C ARG A 86 12.60 25.62 20.99
N ILE A 87 12.20 26.52 20.08
CA ILE A 87 12.91 26.80 18.85
C ILE A 87 14.16 27.66 19.16
N LEU A 88 15.32 27.11 18.85
CA LEU A 88 16.61 27.80 18.99
C LEU A 88 16.99 28.55 17.73
N TRP A 89 16.80 27.93 16.60
CA TRP A 89 17.19 28.46 15.30
C TRP A 89 16.23 27.99 14.22
N LYS A 90 16.10 28.74 13.16
CA LYS A 90 15.26 28.48 12.01
C LYS A 90 15.83 29.15 10.76
N ASN A 91 15.53 28.61 9.60
CA ASN A 91 15.88 29.21 8.32
C ASN A 91 14.75 30.11 7.78
N ASP A 92 15.02 30.81 6.68
CA ASP A 92 14.09 31.75 6.07
C ASP A 92 12.81 31.04 5.57
N SER A 93 12.93 29.86 4.95
CA SER A 93 11.78 29.06 4.51
C SER A 93 10.86 28.64 5.67
N PHE A 94 11.43 28.36 6.85
CA PHE A 94 10.64 28.09 8.04
C PHE A 94 9.91 29.35 8.54
N GLU A 95 10.55 30.51 8.49
CA GLU A 95 9.89 31.78 8.84
C GLU A 95 8.73 32.09 7.90
N GLU A 96 8.94 31.94 6.59
CA GLU A 96 7.92 32.18 5.56
C GLU A 96 6.68 31.30 5.76
N LEU A 97 6.85 30.04 6.17
CA LEU A 97 5.76 29.12 6.42
C LEU A 97 4.81 29.65 7.52
N PHE A 98 5.33 30.36 8.53
CA PHE A 98 4.59 30.84 9.70
C PHE A 98 4.38 32.37 9.74
N VAL A 99 4.63 33.08 8.63
CA VAL A 99 4.53 34.56 8.54
C VAL A 99 3.17 35.09 9.04
N ASP A 100 2.06 34.39 8.76
CA ASP A 100 0.71 34.83 9.14
C ASP A 100 0.33 34.53 10.59
N GLN A 101 1.19 33.83 11.33
CA GLN A 101 0.94 33.52 12.73
C GLN A 101 1.78 34.40 13.65
N LYS A 102 1.23 34.68 14.84
CA LYS A 102 2.03 35.27 15.90
C LYS A 102 3.16 34.34 16.25
N TRP A 103 4.38 34.83 16.18
CA TRP A 103 5.57 34.04 16.49
C TRP A 103 5.51 33.46 17.91
N GLU A 104 5.66 32.17 18.02
CA GLU A 104 5.68 31.42 19.26
C GLU A 104 7.06 30.76 19.49
N LYS A 105 7.50 30.72 20.75
CA LYS A 105 8.81 30.17 21.10
C LYS A 105 8.86 28.63 21.06
N TYR A 106 7.72 27.99 21.12
CA TYR A 106 7.61 26.53 21.22
C TYR A 106 6.95 25.95 19.98
N MET A 107 7.51 24.86 19.47
CA MET A 107 7.05 24.19 18.26
C MET A 107 5.58 23.72 18.34
N ASN A 108 5.16 23.18 19.49
CA ASN A 108 3.78 22.72 19.72
C ASN A 108 2.74 23.85 19.72
N LYS A 109 3.16 25.11 19.76
CA LYS A 109 2.28 26.27 19.60
C LYS A 109 2.04 26.63 18.15
N LEU A 110 3.01 26.32 17.28
CA LEU A 110 2.91 26.50 15.83
C LEU A 110 2.19 25.31 15.18
N ILE A 111 2.58 24.09 15.58
CA ILE A 111 2.00 22.83 15.11
C ILE A 111 1.73 21.96 16.35
N PRO A 112 0.46 21.81 16.77
CA PRO A 112 0.09 21.09 18.00
C PRO A 112 0.52 19.62 18.02
N GLU A 113 0.58 18.98 16.83
CA GLU A 113 0.99 17.60 16.66
C GLU A 113 2.46 17.37 17.05
N LEU A 114 3.31 18.41 16.90
CA LEU A 114 4.74 18.37 17.22
C LEU A 114 5.00 18.67 18.71
N ASN A 115 4.46 17.83 19.57
CA ASN A 115 4.63 17.92 21.02
C ASN A 115 5.75 16.99 21.54
N ARG A 116 6.14 17.14 22.79
CA ARG A 116 7.22 16.34 23.44
C ARG A 116 7.00 14.82 23.37
N GLY A 117 5.76 14.36 23.23
CA GLY A 117 5.43 12.92 23.15
C GLY A 117 5.93 12.26 21.87
N VAL A 118 6.07 13.05 20.80
CA VAL A 118 6.48 12.62 19.47
C VAL A 118 8.00 12.76 19.26
N PHE A 119 8.69 13.50 20.12
CA PHE A 119 10.13 13.72 19.98
C PHE A 119 10.94 12.43 20.10
N PRO A 120 12.07 12.31 19.38
CA PRO A 120 12.93 11.14 19.44
C PRO A 120 13.37 10.82 20.88
N LYS A 121 13.06 9.62 21.39
CA LYS A 121 13.48 9.12 22.71
C LYS A 121 14.92 8.62 22.66
N GLN A 122 15.51 8.28 23.84
CA GLN A 122 16.92 7.88 23.95
C GLN A 122 17.37 6.79 22.96
N ASN A 123 16.48 5.89 22.54
CA ASN A 123 16.77 4.79 21.63
C ASN A 123 16.39 5.05 20.16
N MET A 124 15.90 6.24 19.81
CA MET A 124 15.49 6.59 18.46
C MET A 124 16.32 7.78 17.95
N GLU A 125 16.95 7.64 16.80
CA GLU A 125 17.71 8.73 16.17
C GLU A 125 16.81 9.67 15.37
N GLN A 126 15.70 9.16 14.83
CA GLN A 126 14.80 9.87 13.92
C GLN A 126 13.35 9.44 14.10
N VAL A 127 12.42 10.37 13.92
CA VAL A 127 10.98 10.15 13.88
C VAL A 127 10.43 10.91 12.67
N GLU A 128 9.59 10.25 11.88
CA GLU A 128 8.88 10.83 10.74
C GLU A 128 7.39 10.80 11.05
N LEU A 129 6.70 11.89 10.71
CA LEU A 129 5.26 12.00 10.87
C LEU A 129 4.68 12.92 9.80
N GLN A 130 3.42 12.69 9.45
CA GLN A 130 2.68 13.56 8.56
C GLN A 130 1.86 14.55 9.38
N VAL A 131 1.87 15.81 8.95
CA VAL A 131 1.15 16.92 9.59
C VAL A 131 0.45 17.72 8.51
N GLN A 132 -0.80 18.07 8.75
CA GLN A 132 -1.52 18.99 7.89
C GLN A 132 -1.43 20.42 8.44
N TYR A 133 -0.93 21.35 7.60
CA TYR A 133 -0.84 22.75 7.95
C TYR A 133 -1.25 23.65 6.79
N LYS A 134 -2.21 24.56 7.00
CA LYS A 134 -2.77 25.48 5.98
C LYS A 134 -3.19 24.77 4.69
N GLU A 135 -3.96 23.70 4.81
CA GLU A 135 -4.45 22.88 3.68
C GLU A 135 -3.35 22.20 2.85
N ARG A 136 -2.12 22.15 3.37
CA ARG A 136 -0.98 21.44 2.80
C ARG A 136 -0.55 20.29 3.70
N ASP A 137 -0.08 19.23 3.09
CA ASP A 137 0.44 18.07 3.77
C ASP A 137 1.97 18.18 3.87
N TYR A 138 2.49 18.09 5.08
CA TYR A 138 3.93 18.10 5.33
C TYR A 138 4.38 16.77 5.93
N GLU A 139 5.45 16.22 5.37
CA GLU A 139 6.22 15.19 6.05
C GLU A 139 7.26 15.88 6.94
N VAL A 140 7.13 15.65 8.25
CA VAL A 140 8.00 16.25 9.25
C VAL A 140 8.95 15.20 9.79
N THR A 141 10.24 15.42 9.57
CA THR A 141 11.32 14.60 10.11
C THR A 141 11.92 15.28 11.33
N LEU A 142 11.91 14.60 12.46
CA LEU A 142 12.55 14.99 13.72
C LEU A 142 13.79 14.14 13.93
N ARG A 143 14.99 14.74 13.90
CA ARG A 143 16.24 14.01 14.06
C ARG A 143 17.00 14.49 15.28
N LYS A 144 17.47 13.55 16.10
CA LYS A 144 18.34 13.84 17.26
C LYS A 144 19.74 14.17 16.77
N VAL A 145 20.28 15.29 17.25
CA VAL A 145 21.65 15.75 16.94
C VAL A 145 22.41 15.86 18.24
N SER A 146 23.49 15.05 18.39
CA SER A 146 24.35 15.09 19.57
C SER A 146 25.08 16.42 19.67
N MET A 147 25.28 16.88 20.90
CA MET A 147 26.10 18.06 21.20
C MET A 147 27.61 17.74 21.26
N GLU A 148 28.05 16.51 21.03
CA GLU A 148 29.45 16.16 20.99
C GLU A 148 30.18 16.97 19.89
N GLY A 149 31.08 17.85 20.30
CA GLY A 149 31.82 18.74 19.38
C GLY A 149 31.40 20.21 19.39
N PHE A 150 30.31 20.58 20.06
CA PHE A 150 30.06 21.99 20.35
C PHE A 150 30.92 22.45 21.49
N SER A 151 31.89 23.30 21.18
CA SER A 151 32.88 23.83 22.19
C SER A 151 32.16 24.62 23.28
N GLU A 152 32.55 24.42 24.55
CA GLU A 152 32.06 25.14 25.76
C GLU A 152 32.21 26.67 25.71
N LYS A 153 32.72 27.25 24.62
CA LYS A 153 33.04 28.68 24.49
C LYS A 153 31.94 29.56 23.91
N GLU A 154 30.79 29.05 23.52
CA GLU A 154 29.69 29.89 23.04
C GLU A 154 28.71 30.22 24.19
N GLU A 155 29.12 31.16 25.07
CA GLU A 155 28.29 31.83 26.10
C GLU A 155 27.05 32.57 25.52
N VAL A 156 26.88 32.55 24.22
CA VAL A 156 25.80 33.30 23.50
C VAL A 156 24.47 32.56 23.50
N LEU A 157 24.48 31.22 23.62
CA LEU A 157 23.26 30.42 23.72
C LEU A 157 23.08 30.01 25.18
N GLN A 158 22.06 30.54 25.87
CA GLN A 158 21.64 30.12 27.20
C GLN A 158 21.16 28.66 27.21
N ILE A 159 22.07 27.70 26.99
CA ILE A 159 21.77 26.27 26.95
C ILE A 159 21.84 25.74 28.39
N PRO A 160 20.79 25.09 28.90
CA PRO A 160 20.86 24.44 30.22
C PRO A 160 21.96 23.37 30.23
N LYS A 161 22.75 23.30 31.28
CA LYS A 161 23.88 22.35 31.44
C LYS A 161 23.47 20.85 31.39
N GLU A 162 22.17 20.56 31.43
CA GLU A 162 21.61 19.20 31.42
C GLU A 162 21.17 18.74 30.02
N GLN A 163 21.35 19.57 28.99
CA GLN A 163 20.89 19.22 27.65
C GLN A 163 21.98 18.49 26.87
N GLU A 164 21.72 17.23 26.52
CA GLU A 164 22.65 16.35 25.83
C GLU A 164 22.52 16.38 24.30
N TYR A 165 21.39 16.86 23.76
CA TYR A 165 21.10 16.85 22.34
C TYR A 165 20.15 17.96 21.89
N PHE A 166 20.17 18.26 20.61
CA PHE A 166 19.19 19.08 19.89
C PHE A 166 18.28 18.19 19.04
N ILE A 167 17.16 18.76 18.59
CA ILE A 167 16.27 18.14 17.63
C ILE A 167 16.27 18.99 16.37
N ALA A 168 16.78 18.44 15.28
CA ALA A 168 16.66 19.04 13.95
C ALA A 168 15.29 18.66 13.37
N VAL A 169 14.56 19.65 12.86
CA VAL A 169 13.24 19.52 12.26
C VAL A 169 13.33 19.89 10.80
N TYR A 170 12.92 18.99 9.93
CA TYR A 170 12.76 19.21 8.49
C TYR A 170 11.30 19.08 8.13
N MET A 171 10.78 19.97 7.29
CA MET A 171 9.40 19.90 6.82
C MET A 171 9.41 19.87 5.29
N THR A 172 9.00 18.75 4.74
CA THR A 172 8.88 18.59 3.28
C THR A 172 7.41 18.67 2.89
N ASP A 173 7.08 19.58 1.98
CA ASP A 173 5.75 19.67 1.40
C ASP A 173 5.53 18.43 0.50
N VAL A 174 4.59 17.61 0.88
CA VAL A 174 4.22 16.38 0.17
C VAL A 174 2.79 16.43 -0.38
N THR A 175 2.21 17.63 -0.44
CA THR A 175 0.83 17.85 -0.88
C THR A 175 0.61 17.31 -2.29
N GLU A 176 1.41 17.75 -3.25
CA GLU A 176 1.33 17.26 -4.63
C GLU A 176 1.56 15.74 -4.73
N LEU A 177 2.53 15.23 -3.97
CA LEU A 177 2.80 13.78 -3.92
C LEU A 177 1.59 13.00 -3.42
N ASN A 178 0.98 13.45 -2.32
CA ASN A 178 -0.21 12.82 -1.75
C ASN A 178 -1.41 12.93 -2.70
N GLU A 179 -1.58 14.05 -3.39
CA GLU A 179 -2.60 14.22 -4.42
C GLU A 179 -2.39 13.24 -5.58
N TYR A 180 -1.17 13.11 -6.11
CA TYR A 180 -0.85 12.13 -7.15
C TYR A 180 -1.03 10.68 -6.70
N ILE A 181 -0.65 10.35 -5.46
CA ILE A 181 -0.87 9.01 -4.90
C ILE A 181 -2.37 8.73 -4.85
N LYS A 182 -3.17 9.68 -4.34
CA LYS A 182 -4.62 9.55 -4.25
C LYS A 182 -5.27 9.44 -5.63
N GLU A 183 -4.87 10.28 -6.58
CA GLU A 183 -5.35 10.22 -7.94
C GLU A 183 -5.01 8.88 -8.60
N ASN A 184 -3.78 8.40 -8.46
CA ASN A 184 -3.36 7.09 -8.97
C ASN A 184 -4.19 5.95 -8.37
N GLU A 185 -4.47 5.99 -7.05
CA GLU A 185 -5.32 5.03 -6.39
C GLU A 185 -6.78 5.11 -6.85
N ASP A 186 -7.33 6.30 -7.03
CA ASP A 186 -8.71 6.52 -7.46
C ASP A 186 -8.92 6.13 -8.94
N GLN A 187 -7.91 6.32 -9.79
CA GLN A 187 -7.92 5.90 -11.21
C GLN A 187 -7.67 4.41 -11.41
N ARG A 188 -7.28 3.69 -10.40
CA ARG A 188 -7.00 2.27 -10.48
C ARG A 188 -8.22 1.49 -10.95
N MET A 189 -8.04 0.63 -11.96
CA MET A 189 -9.13 -0.19 -12.49
C MET A 189 -9.40 -1.38 -11.58
N ILE A 190 -10.68 -1.68 -11.39
CA ILE A 190 -11.18 -2.86 -10.68
C ILE A 190 -12.02 -3.70 -11.60
N ALA A 191 -11.88 -5.02 -11.44
CA ALA A 191 -12.66 -5.99 -12.19
C ALA A 191 -13.97 -6.32 -11.46
N GLY A 192 -15.02 -6.53 -12.25
CA GLY A 192 -16.30 -6.98 -11.73
C GLY A 192 -16.97 -7.97 -12.66
N LEU A 193 -17.92 -8.72 -12.12
CA LEU A 193 -18.77 -9.66 -12.82
C LEU A 193 -20.24 -9.34 -12.52
N ILE A 194 -21.08 -9.43 -13.54
CA ILE A 194 -22.55 -9.30 -13.40
C ILE A 194 -23.16 -10.53 -14.03
N TYR A 195 -23.98 -11.24 -13.28
CA TYR A 195 -24.71 -12.41 -13.76
C TYR A 195 -26.21 -12.18 -13.62
N ILE A 196 -26.99 -12.67 -14.61
CA ILE A 196 -28.43 -12.75 -14.52
C ILE A 196 -28.75 -14.08 -13.85
N ASP A 197 -29.22 -14.05 -12.60
CA ASP A 197 -29.33 -15.25 -11.75
C ASP A 197 -30.32 -16.31 -12.24
N ASN A 198 -31.42 -15.86 -12.82
CA ASN A 198 -32.57 -16.70 -13.21
C ASN A 198 -32.86 -16.59 -14.71
N PHE A 199 -31.79 -16.50 -15.52
CA PHE A 199 -31.89 -16.23 -16.95
C PHE A 199 -32.82 -17.20 -17.67
N ASP A 200 -32.62 -18.51 -17.54
CA ASP A 200 -33.44 -19.53 -18.25
C ASP A 200 -34.89 -19.49 -17.78
N GLU A 201 -35.14 -19.37 -16.46
CA GLU A 201 -36.50 -19.28 -15.93
C GLU A 201 -37.28 -18.05 -16.42
N VAL A 202 -36.57 -16.93 -16.61
CA VAL A 202 -37.16 -15.69 -17.15
C VAL A 202 -37.42 -15.83 -18.62
N MET A 203 -36.47 -16.41 -19.37
CA MET A 203 -36.64 -16.62 -20.83
C MET A 203 -37.80 -17.58 -21.13
N GLU A 204 -37.95 -18.68 -20.37
CA GLU A 204 -39.08 -19.62 -20.51
C GLU A 204 -40.44 -18.96 -20.17
N SER A 205 -40.45 -17.92 -19.37
CA SER A 205 -41.67 -17.20 -18.99
C SER A 205 -42.15 -16.16 -20.02
N VAL A 206 -41.39 -15.96 -21.09
CA VAL A 206 -41.66 -14.95 -22.13
C VAL A 206 -41.82 -15.61 -23.49
N GLU A 207 -42.75 -15.12 -24.30
CA GLU A 207 -42.90 -15.56 -25.69
C GLU A 207 -41.57 -15.38 -26.46
N GLU A 208 -41.23 -16.35 -27.32
CA GLU A 208 -39.94 -16.42 -28.02
C GLU A 208 -39.60 -15.12 -28.79
N VAL A 209 -40.61 -14.49 -29.40
CA VAL A 209 -40.44 -13.21 -30.12
C VAL A 209 -40.00 -12.07 -29.21
N ARG A 210 -40.39 -12.11 -27.93
CA ARG A 210 -40.08 -11.06 -26.94
C ARG A 210 -38.80 -11.33 -26.15
N GLN A 211 -38.26 -12.55 -26.17
CA GLN A 211 -37.03 -12.89 -25.44
C GLN A 211 -35.86 -12.00 -25.85
N SER A 212 -35.66 -11.76 -27.16
CA SER A 212 -34.59 -10.90 -27.64
C SER A 212 -34.75 -9.44 -27.17
N LEU A 213 -36.02 -8.96 -27.10
CA LEU A 213 -36.30 -7.63 -26.58
C LEU A 213 -35.97 -7.50 -25.09
N LEU A 214 -36.31 -8.53 -24.28
CA LEU A 214 -36.00 -8.57 -22.84
C LEU A 214 -34.50 -8.48 -22.61
N ILE A 215 -33.73 -9.32 -23.33
CA ILE A 215 -32.27 -9.31 -23.27
C ILE A 215 -31.73 -7.92 -23.64
N ALA A 216 -32.20 -7.31 -24.71
CA ALA A 216 -31.75 -6.00 -25.17
C ALA A 216 -32.04 -4.89 -24.12
N LEU A 217 -33.17 -4.97 -23.43
CA LEU A 217 -33.50 -4.01 -22.36
C LEU A 217 -32.60 -4.19 -21.12
N ILE A 218 -32.31 -5.42 -20.72
CA ILE A 218 -31.38 -5.69 -19.62
C ILE A 218 -29.97 -5.24 -20.03
N ASP A 219 -29.50 -5.61 -21.23
CA ASP A 219 -28.21 -5.19 -21.78
C ASP A 219 -28.07 -3.66 -21.75
N ARG A 220 -29.10 -2.96 -22.20
CA ARG A 220 -29.13 -1.49 -22.22
C ARG A 220 -29.00 -0.90 -20.81
N LYS A 221 -29.70 -1.47 -19.81
CA LYS A 221 -29.59 -0.99 -18.43
C LYS A 221 -28.20 -1.22 -17.84
N ILE A 222 -27.62 -2.41 -18.03
CA ILE A 222 -26.26 -2.72 -17.57
C ILE A 222 -25.24 -1.79 -18.24
N ASN A 223 -25.30 -1.66 -19.58
CA ASN A 223 -24.37 -0.80 -20.31
C ASN A 223 -24.52 0.67 -19.93
N LYS A 224 -25.74 1.16 -19.70
CA LYS A 224 -25.97 2.52 -19.25
C LYS A 224 -25.39 2.75 -17.86
N TYR A 225 -25.73 1.90 -16.89
CA TYR A 225 -25.28 2.04 -15.50
C TYR A 225 -23.77 2.05 -15.36
N ILE A 226 -23.09 1.16 -16.08
CA ILE A 226 -21.62 1.10 -16.09
C ILE A 226 -21.01 2.22 -16.93
N GLY A 227 -21.66 2.60 -18.05
CA GLY A 227 -21.21 3.71 -18.90
C GLY A 227 -21.33 5.07 -18.23
N ASP A 228 -22.31 5.29 -17.36
CA ASP A 228 -22.50 6.53 -16.58
C ASP A 228 -21.32 6.82 -15.61
N VAL A 229 -20.44 5.84 -15.39
CA VAL A 229 -19.20 5.97 -14.61
C VAL A 229 -17.93 5.74 -15.45
N ASP A 230 -18.04 5.86 -16.78
CA ASP A 230 -16.94 5.62 -17.73
C ASP A 230 -16.33 4.20 -17.59
N GLY A 231 -17.18 3.22 -17.29
CA GLY A 231 -16.80 1.82 -17.17
C GLY A 231 -16.94 1.05 -18.49
N ILE A 232 -16.29 -0.10 -18.57
CA ILE A 232 -16.31 -1.00 -19.72
C ILE A 232 -17.17 -2.20 -19.37
N VAL A 233 -18.05 -2.59 -20.30
CA VAL A 233 -18.87 -3.81 -20.21
C VAL A 233 -18.50 -4.74 -21.35
N LYS A 234 -18.20 -5.99 -21.04
CA LYS A 234 -17.99 -7.06 -22.01
C LYS A 234 -18.94 -8.20 -21.69
N LYS A 235 -19.87 -8.49 -22.60
CA LYS A 235 -20.72 -9.69 -22.50
C LYS A 235 -19.87 -10.92 -22.80
N LEU A 236 -19.81 -11.87 -21.87
CA LEU A 236 -19.05 -13.11 -21.98
C LEU A 236 -19.94 -14.26 -22.49
N GLU A 237 -21.12 -14.38 -21.88
CA GLU A 237 -22.11 -15.41 -22.18
C GLU A 237 -23.51 -14.76 -22.29
N LYS A 238 -24.54 -15.54 -22.48
CA LYS A 238 -25.92 -15.03 -22.61
C LYS A 238 -26.38 -14.25 -21.39
N ASP A 239 -25.92 -14.67 -20.21
CA ASP A 239 -26.32 -14.23 -18.89
C ASP A 239 -25.17 -13.60 -18.08
N LYS A 240 -23.94 -13.56 -18.62
CA LYS A 240 -22.74 -13.16 -17.88
C LYS A 240 -22.01 -12.01 -18.53
N TYR A 241 -21.65 -11.03 -17.73
CA TYR A 241 -20.93 -9.83 -18.14
C TYR A 241 -19.68 -9.65 -17.29
N PHE A 242 -18.61 -9.26 -17.92
CA PHE A 242 -17.40 -8.76 -17.30
C PHE A 242 -17.42 -7.24 -17.37
N ILE A 243 -17.08 -6.59 -16.27
CA ILE A 243 -17.02 -5.14 -16.19
C ILE A 243 -15.67 -4.70 -15.66
N VAL A 244 -15.24 -3.52 -16.11
CA VAL A 244 -14.06 -2.81 -15.57
C VAL A 244 -14.48 -1.39 -15.28
N ILE A 245 -14.24 -0.93 -14.08
CA ILE A 245 -14.55 0.42 -13.61
C ILE A 245 -13.35 1.01 -12.87
N ARG A 246 -13.30 2.34 -12.71
CA ARG A 246 -12.31 2.98 -11.86
C ARG A 246 -12.68 2.79 -10.37
N LYS A 247 -11.68 2.77 -9.51
CA LYS A 247 -11.89 2.64 -8.06
C LYS A 247 -12.76 3.78 -7.50
N GLU A 248 -12.59 5.00 -7.98
CA GLU A 248 -13.43 6.14 -7.60
C GLU A 248 -14.91 5.92 -7.89
N SER A 249 -15.22 5.23 -9.00
CA SER A 249 -16.60 4.95 -9.44
C SER A 249 -17.34 4.02 -8.48
N TYR A 250 -16.61 3.18 -7.74
CA TYR A 250 -17.20 2.33 -6.70
C TYR A 250 -17.95 3.15 -5.64
N LYS A 251 -17.44 4.34 -5.27
CA LYS A 251 -18.10 5.23 -4.30
C LYS A 251 -19.51 5.64 -4.74
N LYS A 252 -19.74 5.80 -6.05
CA LYS A 252 -21.08 6.08 -6.59
C LYS A 252 -22.00 4.88 -6.47
N PHE A 253 -21.50 3.68 -6.77
CA PHE A 253 -22.28 2.45 -6.63
C PHE A 253 -22.61 2.12 -5.18
N GLU A 254 -21.71 2.43 -4.25
CA GLU A 254 -21.96 2.30 -2.83
C GLU A 254 -23.03 3.28 -2.33
N ALA A 255 -22.97 4.54 -2.77
CA ALA A 255 -23.91 5.58 -2.41
C ALA A 255 -25.34 5.30 -2.91
N ASP A 256 -25.49 4.78 -4.12
CA ASP A 256 -26.77 4.38 -4.72
C ASP A 256 -27.21 2.95 -4.35
N LYS A 257 -26.39 2.25 -3.55
CA LYS A 257 -26.64 0.87 -3.08
C LYS A 257 -26.85 -0.12 -4.24
N PHE A 258 -26.12 0.08 -5.35
CA PHE A 258 -26.26 -0.73 -6.55
C PHE A 258 -27.68 -0.73 -7.13
N SER A 259 -28.22 0.45 -7.42
CA SER A 259 -29.58 0.68 -7.92
C SER A 259 -29.92 -0.17 -9.16
N LEU A 260 -28.91 -0.58 -9.93
CA LEU A 260 -29.04 -1.49 -11.08
C LEU A 260 -29.80 -2.78 -10.73
N LEU A 261 -29.64 -3.31 -9.50
CA LEU A 261 -30.36 -4.51 -9.04
C LEU A 261 -31.87 -4.31 -9.13
N GLU A 262 -32.36 -3.20 -8.64
CA GLU A 262 -33.78 -2.86 -8.66
C GLU A 262 -34.25 -2.42 -10.06
N GLU A 263 -33.42 -1.70 -10.79
CA GLU A 263 -33.76 -1.27 -12.15
C GLU A 263 -33.99 -2.42 -13.10
N VAL A 264 -33.21 -3.51 -12.98
CA VAL A 264 -33.37 -4.69 -13.82
C VAL A 264 -34.61 -5.49 -13.42
N LYS A 265 -34.95 -5.58 -12.14
CA LYS A 265 -36.22 -6.20 -11.68
C LYS A 265 -37.46 -5.54 -12.22
N GLN A 266 -37.39 -4.23 -12.46
CA GLN A 266 -38.52 -3.45 -13.02
C GLN A 266 -38.72 -3.65 -14.52
N VAL A 267 -37.77 -4.35 -15.21
CA VAL A 267 -37.94 -4.64 -16.62
C VAL A 267 -39.07 -5.68 -16.80
N ASN A 268 -40.19 -5.23 -17.34
CA ASN A 268 -41.36 -6.07 -17.59
C ASN A 268 -41.90 -5.84 -18.99
N ILE A 269 -41.94 -6.92 -19.79
CA ILE A 269 -42.51 -6.94 -21.13
C ILE A 269 -43.57 -8.05 -21.27
N GLY A 270 -44.15 -8.43 -20.13
CA GLY A 270 -45.08 -9.57 -20.08
C GLY A 270 -44.42 -10.83 -19.49
N ASN A 271 -43.22 -10.73 -18.93
CA ASN A 271 -42.54 -11.82 -18.22
C ASN A 271 -43.25 -12.10 -16.88
N ALA A 272 -43.54 -13.38 -16.62
CA ALA A 272 -44.19 -13.82 -15.40
C ALA A 272 -43.24 -13.76 -14.20
N ARG A 273 -41.90 -13.69 -14.42
CA ARG A 273 -40.85 -13.59 -13.42
C ARG A 273 -39.94 -12.43 -13.69
N SER A 274 -39.61 -11.65 -12.68
CA SER A 274 -38.62 -10.58 -12.81
C SER A 274 -37.21 -11.14 -12.95
N ALA A 275 -36.42 -10.54 -13.81
CA ALA A 275 -34.97 -10.83 -13.86
C ALA A 275 -34.27 -10.26 -12.62
N THR A 276 -33.35 -11.05 -12.05
CA THR A 276 -32.50 -10.62 -10.94
C THR A 276 -31.02 -10.67 -11.34
N LEU A 277 -30.21 -9.81 -10.72
CA LEU A 277 -28.79 -9.75 -10.98
C LEU A 277 -28.00 -10.09 -9.73
N SER A 278 -26.88 -10.78 -9.92
CA SER A 278 -25.77 -10.81 -8.96
C SER A 278 -24.61 -10.00 -9.51
N ILE A 279 -23.99 -9.18 -8.65
CA ILE A 279 -22.81 -8.36 -8.97
C ILE A 279 -21.68 -8.75 -8.04
N GLY A 280 -20.50 -9.04 -8.58
CA GLY A 280 -19.28 -9.32 -7.81
C GLY A 280 -18.19 -8.34 -8.19
N LEU A 281 -17.58 -7.65 -7.19
CA LEU A 281 -16.46 -6.72 -7.40
C LEU A 281 -15.25 -7.13 -6.56
N GLY A 282 -14.05 -6.92 -7.11
CA GLY A 282 -12.77 -7.16 -6.41
C GLY A 282 -12.01 -5.87 -6.18
N LEU A 283 -11.93 -5.40 -4.92
CA LEU A 283 -11.30 -4.14 -4.54
C LEU A 283 -9.97 -4.34 -3.82
N ASN A 284 -9.18 -3.25 -3.74
CA ASN A 284 -7.96 -3.13 -2.94
C ASN A 284 -6.98 -4.28 -3.13
N THR A 285 -6.73 -4.65 -4.38
CA THR A 285 -5.86 -5.77 -4.76
C THR A 285 -4.52 -5.28 -5.29
N ALA A 286 -3.47 -6.08 -5.18
CA ALA A 286 -2.15 -5.73 -5.70
C ALA A 286 -2.09 -5.81 -7.24
N THR A 287 -2.86 -6.71 -7.86
CA THR A 287 -2.86 -6.95 -9.31
C THR A 287 -4.27 -7.05 -9.89
N TYR A 288 -4.42 -6.79 -11.19
CA TYR A 288 -5.69 -6.94 -11.89
C TYR A 288 -6.18 -8.40 -11.90
N ALA A 289 -5.28 -9.36 -11.99
CA ALA A 289 -5.62 -10.78 -11.89
C ALA A 289 -6.22 -11.13 -10.51
N GLN A 290 -5.67 -10.55 -9.44
CA GLN A 290 -6.23 -10.71 -8.09
C GLN A 290 -7.59 -10.02 -7.98
N SER A 291 -7.78 -8.84 -8.57
CA SER A 291 -9.08 -8.15 -8.63
C SER A 291 -10.14 -9.03 -9.30
N TYR A 292 -9.81 -9.64 -10.44
CA TYR A 292 -10.69 -10.58 -11.12
C TYR A 292 -11.01 -11.82 -10.26
N ASN A 293 -10.02 -12.40 -9.58
CA ASN A 293 -10.25 -13.53 -8.70
C ASN A 293 -11.15 -13.16 -7.50
N TYR A 294 -11.00 -11.96 -6.96
CA TYR A 294 -11.88 -11.45 -5.91
C TYR A 294 -13.30 -11.25 -6.44
N ALA A 295 -13.46 -10.71 -7.66
CA ALA A 295 -14.78 -10.59 -8.30
C ALA A 295 -15.45 -11.95 -8.49
N ARG A 296 -14.69 -13.01 -8.87
CA ARG A 296 -15.20 -14.39 -8.96
C ARG A 296 -15.68 -14.91 -7.62
N ILE A 297 -14.87 -14.77 -6.57
CA ILE A 297 -15.28 -15.19 -5.21
C ILE A 297 -16.53 -14.43 -4.78
N ALA A 298 -16.60 -13.13 -5.07
CA ALA A 298 -17.74 -12.29 -4.73
C ALA A 298 -19.03 -12.72 -5.44
N ILE A 299 -18.96 -13.03 -6.74
CA ILE A 299 -20.13 -13.49 -7.50
C ILE A 299 -20.60 -14.85 -7.03
N ASP A 300 -19.68 -15.78 -6.74
CA ASP A 300 -20.01 -17.11 -6.21
C ASP A 300 -20.73 -17.01 -4.85
N LEU A 301 -20.29 -16.08 -3.98
CA LEU A 301 -20.94 -15.79 -2.71
C LEU A 301 -22.34 -15.18 -2.91
N ALA A 302 -22.50 -14.28 -3.90
CA ALA A 302 -23.81 -13.73 -4.22
C ALA A 302 -24.79 -14.81 -4.65
N LEU A 303 -24.37 -15.71 -5.56
CA LEU A 303 -25.17 -16.82 -6.05
C LEU A 303 -25.49 -17.86 -4.95
N ALA A 304 -24.50 -18.18 -4.10
CA ALA A 304 -24.69 -19.12 -2.98
C ALA A 304 -25.73 -18.63 -1.97
N ARG A 305 -25.92 -17.32 -1.85
CA ARG A 305 -26.95 -16.68 -0.99
C ARG A 305 -28.29 -16.49 -1.67
N GLY A 306 -28.42 -16.93 -2.91
CA GLY A 306 -29.67 -16.90 -3.68
C GLY A 306 -29.76 -15.77 -4.69
N GLY A 307 -28.67 -15.09 -4.99
CA GLY A 307 -28.61 -14.04 -5.98
C GLY A 307 -29.24 -12.72 -5.50
N ASP A 308 -29.57 -11.85 -6.47
CA ASP A 308 -30.24 -10.57 -6.24
C ASP A 308 -29.50 -9.63 -5.28
N GLN A 309 -28.17 -9.57 -5.43
CA GLN A 309 -27.30 -8.78 -4.54
C GLN A 309 -25.99 -8.43 -5.20
N ALA A 310 -25.36 -7.36 -4.70
CA ALA A 310 -23.98 -7.03 -4.99
C ALA A 310 -23.09 -7.46 -3.81
N VAL A 311 -21.99 -8.12 -4.13
CA VAL A 311 -20.99 -8.55 -3.16
C VAL A 311 -19.65 -7.97 -3.57
N ILE A 312 -19.00 -7.35 -2.62
CA ILE A 312 -17.70 -6.74 -2.80
C ILE A 312 -16.69 -7.48 -1.91
N LYS A 313 -15.63 -8.00 -2.52
CA LYS A 313 -14.51 -8.59 -1.79
C LYS A 313 -13.31 -7.68 -1.87
N ASP A 314 -12.76 -7.33 -0.72
CA ASP A 314 -11.47 -6.65 -0.60
C ASP A 314 -10.47 -7.46 0.25
N CYS A 315 -9.29 -6.89 0.51
CA CYS A 315 -8.27 -7.54 1.35
C CYS A 315 -8.70 -7.65 2.83
N ASN A 316 -9.62 -6.81 3.31
CA ASN A 316 -10.05 -6.73 4.71
C ASN A 316 -11.32 -7.53 4.99
N GLY A 317 -12.12 -7.82 3.96
CA GLY A 317 -13.37 -8.55 4.18
C GLY A 317 -14.31 -8.60 2.98
N ILE A 318 -15.58 -8.82 3.27
CA ILE A 318 -16.64 -8.93 2.27
C ILE A 318 -17.81 -8.06 2.69
N THR A 319 -18.28 -7.21 1.78
CA THR A 319 -19.44 -6.32 1.97
C THR A 319 -20.57 -6.76 1.05
N TYR A 320 -21.81 -6.66 1.52
CA TYR A 320 -23.01 -7.09 0.81
C TYR A 320 -24.00 -5.94 0.66
N PHE A 321 -24.56 -5.78 -0.54
CA PHE A 321 -25.63 -4.82 -0.85
C PHE A 321 -26.80 -5.55 -1.50
N GLY A 322 -28.04 -5.20 -1.13
CA GLY A 322 -29.23 -5.90 -1.57
C GLY A 322 -29.42 -7.24 -0.85
N GLY A 323 -30.20 -8.13 -1.45
CA GLY A 323 -30.53 -9.45 -0.89
C GLY A 323 -31.47 -9.40 0.31
N LYS A 324 -32.62 -10.08 0.23
CA LYS A 324 -33.52 -10.27 1.36
C LYS A 324 -32.99 -11.40 2.24
N LYS A 325 -32.60 -11.09 3.47
CA LYS A 325 -32.07 -12.04 4.46
C LYS A 325 -32.92 -13.29 4.76
N GLU A 326 -34.14 -13.38 4.27
CA GLU A 326 -35.09 -14.39 4.79
C GLU A 326 -35.71 -15.38 3.79
N MET A 327 -35.48 -15.29 2.48
CA MET A 327 -36.25 -16.14 1.55
C MET A 327 -35.49 -17.32 0.92
N THR A 328 -34.15 -17.36 0.96
CA THR A 328 -33.37 -18.37 0.22
C THR A 328 -33.43 -19.78 0.85
N SER A 329 -33.52 -19.88 2.16
CA SER A 329 -33.56 -21.22 2.79
C SER A 329 -34.94 -21.91 2.65
N LYS A 330 -36.02 -21.17 2.60
CA LYS A 330 -37.36 -21.72 2.45
C LYS A 330 -37.69 -22.16 1.01
N ASN A 331 -37.38 -21.33 0.02
CA ASN A 331 -37.67 -21.67 -1.40
C ASN A 331 -36.82 -22.82 -1.91
N THR A 332 -35.52 -22.85 -1.59
CA THR A 332 -34.63 -23.94 -2.00
C THR A 332 -35.05 -25.27 -1.33
N ARG A 333 -35.41 -25.24 -0.04
CA ARG A 333 -35.94 -26.45 0.66
C ARG A 333 -37.28 -26.91 0.10
N VAL A 334 -38.20 -25.99 -0.24
CA VAL A 334 -39.49 -26.34 -0.84
C VAL A 334 -39.29 -26.89 -2.25
N LYS A 335 -38.48 -26.22 -3.12
CA LYS A 335 -38.15 -26.73 -4.46
C LYS A 335 -37.44 -28.09 -4.39
N ALA A 336 -36.46 -28.26 -3.50
CA ALA A 336 -35.78 -29.53 -3.29
C ALA A 336 -36.74 -30.62 -2.82
N ARG A 337 -37.66 -30.32 -1.92
CA ARG A 337 -38.69 -31.26 -1.42
C ARG A 337 -39.66 -31.66 -2.51
N VAL A 338 -40.14 -30.70 -3.32
CA VAL A 338 -41.04 -31.00 -4.46
C VAL A 338 -40.33 -31.87 -5.50
N LYS A 339 -39.06 -31.55 -5.86
CA LYS A 339 -38.28 -32.38 -6.78
C LYS A 339 -37.98 -33.76 -6.23
N ALA A 340 -37.68 -33.89 -4.91
CA ALA A 340 -37.47 -35.16 -4.26
C ALA A 340 -38.75 -36.02 -4.23
N GLU A 341 -39.93 -35.41 -4.00
CA GLU A 341 -41.20 -36.13 -4.02
C GLU A 341 -41.56 -36.59 -5.45
N ALA A 342 -41.36 -35.72 -6.46
CA ALA A 342 -41.55 -36.10 -7.86
C ALA A 342 -40.61 -37.25 -8.27
N LEU A 343 -39.32 -37.20 -7.86
CA LEU A 343 -38.36 -38.27 -8.09
C LEU A 343 -38.81 -39.58 -7.39
N ARG A 344 -39.30 -39.47 -6.17
CA ARG A 344 -39.85 -40.62 -5.41
C ARG A 344 -41.03 -41.26 -6.15
N GLU A 345 -41.99 -40.47 -6.65
CA GLU A 345 -43.13 -40.97 -7.44
C GLU A 345 -42.65 -41.70 -8.71
N PHE A 346 -41.68 -41.14 -9.45
CA PHE A 346 -41.10 -41.78 -10.63
C PHE A 346 -40.44 -43.11 -10.29
N ILE A 347 -39.68 -43.22 -9.19
CA ILE A 347 -39.05 -44.43 -8.74
C ILE A 347 -40.10 -45.46 -8.33
N VAL A 348 -41.13 -45.06 -7.58
CA VAL A 348 -42.19 -45.96 -7.11
C VAL A 348 -43.01 -46.51 -8.28
N ALA A 349 -43.23 -45.75 -9.32
CA ALA A 349 -44.00 -46.12 -10.51
C ALA A 349 -43.29 -47.16 -11.42
N LYS A 350 -42.01 -47.49 -11.16
CA LYS A 350 -41.21 -48.38 -12.01
C LYS A 350 -40.71 -49.59 -11.21
N ASP A 351 -40.52 -50.70 -11.88
CA ASP A 351 -40.01 -51.94 -11.25
C ASP A 351 -38.47 -51.90 -11.11
N GLN A 352 -37.82 -51.19 -11.99
CA GLN A 352 -36.38 -51.14 -12.05
C GLN A 352 -35.90 -49.71 -12.34
N VAL A 353 -34.80 -49.31 -11.72
CA VAL A 353 -34.15 -48.00 -11.84
C VAL A 353 -32.72 -48.19 -12.34
N ILE A 354 -32.39 -47.55 -13.45
CA ILE A 354 -31.03 -47.50 -13.96
C ILE A 354 -30.50 -46.07 -13.77
N VAL A 355 -29.37 -45.98 -13.05
CA VAL A 355 -28.71 -44.67 -12.74
C VAL A 355 -27.45 -44.57 -13.58
N MET A 356 -27.33 -43.51 -14.37
CA MET A 356 -26.16 -43.22 -15.20
C MET A 356 -25.67 -41.80 -14.95
N GLY A 357 -24.36 -41.68 -14.81
CA GLY A 357 -23.70 -40.37 -14.75
C GLY A 357 -23.22 -39.87 -16.11
N HIS A 358 -22.52 -38.78 -16.14
CA HIS A 358 -21.89 -38.27 -17.34
C HIS A 358 -20.70 -39.12 -17.81
N LYS A 359 -20.32 -39.02 -19.09
CA LYS A 359 -19.37 -39.89 -19.78
C LYS A 359 -18.00 -40.03 -19.07
N ILE A 360 -17.50 -38.95 -18.49
CA ILE A 360 -16.24 -38.91 -17.69
C ILE A 360 -16.65 -38.72 -16.24
N ALA A 361 -16.92 -39.81 -15.52
CA ALA A 361 -17.37 -39.72 -14.14
C ALA A 361 -16.28 -39.18 -13.22
N ASP A 362 -16.67 -38.24 -12.36
CA ASP A 362 -15.88 -37.76 -11.23
C ASP A 362 -16.47 -38.25 -9.89
N ALA A 363 -15.85 -37.91 -8.76
CA ALA A 363 -16.28 -38.33 -7.45
C ALA A 363 -17.70 -37.83 -7.10
N ASP A 364 -18.05 -36.61 -7.53
CA ASP A 364 -19.38 -36.01 -7.33
C ASP A 364 -20.45 -36.79 -8.12
N CYS A 365 -20.14 -37.13 -9.36
CA CYS A 365 -21.00 -37.90 -10.22
C CYS A 365 -21.28 -39.29 -9.61
N LEU A 366 -20.24 -39.99 -9.18
CA LEU A 366 -20.39 -41.29 -8.54
C LEU A 366 -21.20 -41.22 -7.23
N GLY A 367 -20.89 -40.19 -6.39
CA GLY A 367 -21.61 -39.96 -5.14
C GLY A 367 -23.11 -39.68 -5.35
N ALA A 368 -23.45 -38.90 -6.40
CA ALA A 368 -24.83 -38.63 -6.78
C ALA A 368 -25.55 -39.93 -7.27
N CYS A 369 -24.87 -40.73 -8.09
CA CYS A 369 -25.41 -42.04 -8.53
C CYS A 369 -25.69 -42.98 -7.34
N MET A 370 -24.78 -43.03 -6.38
CA MET A 370 -24.97 -43.83 -5.16
C MET A 370 -26.14 -43.34 -4.31
N GLY A 371 -26.31 -42.01 -4.18
CA GLY A 371 -27.43 -41.41 -3.46
C GLY A 371 -28.79 -41.83 -4.07
N ILE A 372 -28.92 -41.80 -5.38
CA ILE A 372 -30.15 -42.21 -6.09
C ILE A 372 -30.35 -43.75 -6.02
N TYR A 373 -29.27 -44.54 -6.18
CA TYR A 373 -29.30 -45.98 -6.02
C TYR A 373 -29.85 -46.38 -4.64
N ARG A 374 -29.31 -45.78 -3.59
CA ARG A 374 -29.73 -46.04 -2.21
C ARG A 374 -31.17 -45.63 -1.96
N ALA A 375 -31.59 -44.47 -2.47
CA ALA A 375 -33.00 -44.06 -2.42
C ALA A 375 -33.94 -45.06 -3.10
N ALA A 376 -33.56 -45.62 -4.25
CA ALA A 376 -34.35 -46.65 -4.94
C ALA A 376 -34.40 -47.96 -4.18
N LYS A 377 -33.29 -48.40 -3.58
CA LYS A 377 -33.24 -49.59 -2.73
C LYS A 377 -34.11 -49.47 -1.46
N GLU A 378 -34.09 -48.29 -0.77
CA GLU A 378 -34.98 -47.99 0.36
C GLU A 378 -36.48 -48.07 -0.04
N LEU A 379 -36.80 -47.70 -1.28
CA LEU A 379 -38.14 -47.84 -1.84
C LEU A 379 -38.43 -49.28 -2.36
N LYS A 380 -37.56 -50.24 -2.02
CA LYS A 380 -37.65 -51.68 -2.38
C LYS A 380 -37.69 -51.92 -3.90
N LYS A 381 -37.01 -51.08 -4.68
CA LYS A 381 -36.90 -51.21 -6.12
C LYS A 381 -35.55 -51.83 -6.52
N LYS A 382 -35.53 -52.55 -7.65
CA LYS A 382 -34.28 -53.01 -8.25
C LYS A 382 -33.56 -51.79 -8.83
N ALA A 383 -32.33 -51.56 -8.43
CA ALA A 383 -31.53 -50.42 -8.91
C ALA A 383 -30.16 -50.89 -9.39
N HIS A 384 -29.66 -50.25 -10.43
CA HIS A 384 -28.33 -50.49 -11.01
C HIS A 384 -27.67 -49.19 -11.37
N ILE A 385 -26.35 -49.06 -11.05
CA ILE A 385 -25.52 -47.97 -11.53
C ILE A 385 -24.76 -48.48 -12.75
N VAL A 386 -24.84 -47.76 -13.84
CA VAL A 386 -24.18 -48.11 -15.10
C VAL A 386 -23.13 -47.06 -15.43
N MET A 387 -21.89 -47.49 -15.63
CA MET A 387 -20.74 -46.66 -15.99
C MET A 387 -19.99 -47.27 -17.17
N ASN A 388 -19.56 -46.44 -18.15
CA ASN A 388 -18.80 -46.92 -19.30
C ASN A 388 -17.35 -47.31 -18.95
N SER A 389 -16.77 -46.56 -18.02
CA SER A 389 -15.40 -46.78 -17.52
C SER A 389 -15.24 -46.15 -16.13
N VAL A 390 -14.33 -46.66 -15.33
CA VAL A 390 -13.96 -46.09 -14.02
C VAL A 390 -12.65 -45.33 -14.19
N PRO A 391 -12.68 -43.96 -14.20
CA PRO A 391 -11.46 -43.15 -14.23
C PRO A 391 -10.58 -43.41 -13.02
N SER A 392 -9.24 -43.24 -13.19
CA SER A 392 -8.27 -43.47 -12.12
C SER A 392 -8.51 -42.57 -10.88
N SER A 393 -9.04 -41.36 -11.08
CA SER A 393 -9.40 -40.45 -10.00
C SER A 393 -10.56 -40.93 -9.12
N VAL A 394 -11.42 -41.78 -9.62
CA VAL A 394 -12.62 -42.30 -8.93
C VAL A 394 -12.42 -43.74 -8.43
N ARG A 395 -11.38 -44.39 -8.89
CA ARG A 395 -11.12 -45.82 -8.62
C ARG A 395 -11.04 -46.17 -7.13
N PRO A 396 -10.35 -45.43 -6.26
CA PRO A 396 -10.32 -45.73 -4.82
C PRO A 396 -11.72 -45.76 -4.20
N LEU A 397 -12.57 -44.81 -4.58
CA LEU A 397 -13.96 -44.75 -4.10
C LEU A 397 -14.81 -45.90 -4.66
N TYR A 398 -14.59 -46.23 -5.93
CA TYR A 398 -15.29 -47.34 -6.60
C TYR A 398 -14.95 -48.70 -5.96
N ASP A 399 -13.67 -48.95 -5.71
CA ASP A 399 -13.22 -50.19 -5.08
C ASP A 399 -13.82 -50.38 -3.66
N GLU A 400 -13.88 -49.29 -2.87
CA GLU A 400 -14.52 -49.31 -1.54
C GLU A 400 -16.04 -49.58 -1.61
N ILE A 401 -16.70 -49.12 -2.68
CA ILE A 401 -18.15 -49.38 -2.89
C ILE A 401 -18.42 -50.83 -3.29
N VAL A 402 -17.59 -51.37 -4.20
CA VAL A 402 -17.77 -52.77 -4.69
C VAL A 402 -17.52 -53.77 -3.58
N ASP A 403 -16.60 -53.50 -2.66
CA ASP A 403 -16.32 -54.33 -1.51
C ASP A 403 -17.36 -54.20 -0.38
N SER A 404 -18.29 -53.23 -0.51
CA SER A 404 -19.32 -52.96 0.51
C SER A 404 -20.60 -53.75 0.24
N THR A 405 -21.03 -54.59 1.19
CA THR A 405 -22.31 -55.32 1.15
C THR A 405 -23.55 -54.40 1.10
N ALA A 406 -23.39 -53.11 1.28
CA ALA A 406 -24.47 -52.12 1.24
C ALA A 406 -24.95 -51.80 -0.20
N TYR A 407 -24.19 -52.20 -1.23
CA TYR A 407 -24.43 -51.87 -2.63
C TYR A 407 -24.58 -53.09 -3.56
N GLU A 408 -24.89 -54.27 -2.98
CA GLU A 408 -25.25 -55.45 -3.72
C GLU A 408 -26.64 -55.41 -4.39
#